data_32810403ceb37dc7b8217aef241ea40b
#
_entry.id   32810403ceb37dc7b8217aef241ea40b
#
_cell.length_a   1.000
_cell.length_b   1.000
_cell.length_c   1.000
_cell.angle_alpha   90.00
_cell.angle_beta   90.00
_cell.angle_gamma   90.00
#
_symmetry.space_group_name_H-M   'P 1'
#
loop_
_entity.id
_entity.type
_entity.pdbx_description
1 polymer ?
#
loop_
_entity_poly.entity_id
_entity_poly.type
_entity_poly.pdbx_seq_one_letter_code
_entity_poly.pdbx_strand_id
1 'polypeptide(L)'
;MGIGPGGLEHLTPKAKGIIDEAQVIIGYKTYLDLIEPLLMGKEVISSGMRQERDRCARAIGLAASGKIVALISGGDPGIYGMAGLVFELASSTPPDRLPLFEVIPGIAALNACASRLGAPLMHDFASISLSDLLTPREVIEKRLEAASAADFVIVLYNPKSKARTEQIVKARDIVLKYRHGNTPVGIVRHATRADETITITTLSKMLSNNIDMQSIVIIGNSKTFVWQGLLVTPRGYTI
;
A
#
# COMPACT_ATOMS: atom_id res chain seq x y z
N MET A 1 -3.91 -8.04 10.14
CA MET A 1 -5.06 -7.14 9.98
C MET A 1 -4.61 -5.79 9.45
N GLY A 2 -5.44 -5.14 8.64
CA GLY A 2 -5.21 -3.79 8.14
C GLY A 2 -5.76 -2.74 9.09
N ILE A 3 -5.00 -1.66 9.29
CA ILE A 3 -5.44 -0.51 10.11
C ILE A 3 -5.82 0.72 9.28
N GLY A 4 -5.89 0.57 7.97
CA GLY A 4 -6.12 1.71 7.08
C GLY A 4 -4.87 2.58 6.87
N PRO A 5 -5.02 3.71 6.17
CA PRO A 5 -3.89 4.52 5.70
C PRO A 5 -3.32 5.48 6.75
N GLY A 6 -4.08 5.84 7.78
CA GLY A 6 -3.66 6.86 8.75
C GLY A 6 -4.59 7.02 9.94
N GLY A 7 -5.53 7.97 9.86
CA GLY A 7 -6.39 8.31 10.99
C GLY A 7 -7.31 7.18 11.47
N LEU A 8 -7.67 7.20 12.75
CA LEU A 8 -8.54 6.18 13.36
C LEU A 8 -9.94 6.12 12.76
N GLU A 9 -10.41 7.20 12.15
CA GLU A 9 -11.68 7.27 11.40
C GLU A 9 -11.69 6.35 10.17
N HIS A 10 -10.53 5.90 9.72
CA HIS A 10 -10.36 4.96 8.60
C HIS A 10 -10.15 3.52 9.06
N LEU A 11 -10.11 3.28 10.38
CA LEU A 11 -10.07 1.94 10.95
C LEU A 11 -11.47 1.31 10.85
N THR A 12 -11.55 0.11 10.28
CA THR A 12 -12.84 -0.58 10.20
C THR A 12 -13.35 -0.96 11.59
N PRO A 13 -14.68 -0.98 11.84
CA PRO A 13 -15.23 -1.43 13.12
C PRO A 13 -14.77 -2.84 13.49
N LYS A 14 -14.64 -3.75 12.51
CA LYS A 14 -14.13 -5.10 12.73
C LYS A 14 -12.67 -5.08 13.20
N ALA A 15 -11.81 -4.27 12.56
CA ALA A 15 -10.42 -4.14 12.97
C ALA A 15 -10.31 -3.58 14.39
N LYS A 16 -11.15 -2.59 14.76
CA LYS A 16 -11.22 -2.07 16.13
C LYS A 16 -11.60 -3.15 17.13
N GLY A 17 -12.66 -3.93 16.86
CA GLY A 17 -13.10 -5.05 17.73
C GLY A 17 -11.99 -6.08 17.94
N ILE A 18 -11.25 -6.44 16.89
CA ILE A 18 -10.12 -7.37 17.01
C ILE A 18 -8.97 -6.77 17.85
N ILE A 19 -8.69 -5.47 17.73
CA ILE A 19 -7.73 -4.81 18.63
C ILE A 19 -8.22 -4.89 20.08
N ASP A 20 -9.49 -4.63 20.33
CA ASP A 20 -10.07 -4.67 21.67
C ASP A 20 -9.96 -6.09 22.31
N GLU A 21 -10.15 -7.15 21.53
CA GLU A 21 -10.06 -8.55 21.98
C GLU A 21 -8.62 -9.09 22.10
N ALA A 22 -7.68 -8.56 21.29
CA ALA A 22 -6.32 -9.06 21.23
C ALA A 22 -5.58 -8.86 22.56
N GLN A 23 -4.87 -9.91 23.00
CA GLN A 23 -3.96 -9.86 24.15
C GLN A 23 -2.60 -9.31 23.77
N VAL A 24 -2.18 -9.62 22.54
CA VAL A 24 -0.86 -9.19 21.99
C VAL A 24 -1.07 -8.47 20.67
N ILE A 25 -0.48 -7.29 20.56
CA ILE A 25 -0.43 -6.50 19.31
C ILE A 25 0.99 -6.49 18.81
N ILE A 26 1.20 -6.95 17.58
CA ILE A 26 2.52 -6.98 16.94
C ILE A 26 2.50 -6.12 15.69
N GLY A 27 3.47 -5.23 15.53
CA GLY A 27 3.51 -4.36 14.35
C GLY A 27 4.85 -3.65 14.12
N TYR A 28 4.94 -3.01 12.95
CA TYR A 28 5.98 -2.03 12.70
C TYR A 28 5.70 -0.76 13.52
N LYS A 29 6.73 -0.19 14.16
CA LYS A 29 6.59 0.95 15.06
C LYS A 29 5.69 2.05 14.48
N THR A 30 5.95 2.51 13.27
CA THR A 30 5.18 3.59 12.62
C THR A 30 3.69 3.28 12.49
N TYR A 31 3.30 2.01 12.34
CA TYR A 31 1.89 1.62 12.27
C TYR A 31 1.27 1.52 13.65
N LEU A 32 2.02 1.06 14.65
CA LEU A 32 1.57 1.04 16.04
C LEU A 32 1.33 2.45 16.57
N ASP A 33 2.19 3.41 16.19
CA ASP A 33 2.04 4.83 16.56
C ASP A 33 0.71 5.42 16.04
N LEU A 34 0.18 4.94 14.90
CA LEU A 34 -1.11 5.41 14.35
C LEU A 34 -2.33 4.94 15.15
N ILE A 35 -2.20 3.87 15.91
CA ILE A 35 -3.27 3.29 16.73
C ILE A 35 -2.95 3.33 18.23
N GLU A 36 -1.97 4.12 18.62
CA GLU A 36 -1.47 4.21 20.01
C GLU A 36 -2.59 4.33 21.06
N PRO A 37 -3.66 5.14 20.88
CA PRO A 37 -4.75 5.23 21.83
C PRO A 37 -5.50 3.91 22.09
N LEU A 38 -5.41 2.93 21.17
CA LEU A 38 -6.07 1.63 21.29
C LEU A 38 -5.17 0.55 21.91
N LEU A 39 -3.92 0.87 22.24
CA LEU A 39 -2.94 -0.10 22.73
C LEU A 39 -2.89 -0.21 24.26
N MET A 40 -3.65 0.62 24.97
CA MET A 40 -3.64 0.64 26.44
C MET A 40 -4.02 -0.73 27.04
N GLY A 41 -3.22 -1.21 27.98
CA GLY A 41 -3.45 -2.48 28.68
C GLY A 41 -3.10 -3.75 27.88
N LYS A 42 -2.44 -3.62 26.70
CA LYS A 42 -2.08 -4.73 25.84
C LYS A 42 -0.56 -5.00 25.82
N GLU A 43 -0.18 -6.24 25.61
CA GLU A 43 1.22 -6.58 25.31
C GLU A 43 1.53 -6.09 23.89
N VAL A 44 2.41 -5.09 23.76
CA VAL A 44 2.77 -4.50 22.48
C VAL A 44 4.18 -4.91 22.08
N ILE A 45 4.32 -5.56 20.93
CA ILE A 45 5.60 -6.00 20.36
C ILE A 45 5.88 -5.18 19.12
N SER A 46 6.78 -4.21 19.26
CA SER A 46 7.24 -3.36 18.16
C SER A 46 8.50 -3.93 17.52
N SER A 47 8.62 -3.77 16.21
CA SER A 47 9.82 -4.15 15.47
C SER A 47 10.14 -3.15 14.36
N GLY A 48 11.39 -3.12 13.89
CA GLY A 48 11.87 -2.25 12.84
C GLY A 48 11.50 -2.70 11.43
N MET A 49 11.93 -1.92 10.44
CA MET A 49 11.91 -2.31 9.03
C MET A 49 12.80 -3.53 8.77
N ARG A 50 12.46 -4.32 7.75
CA ARG A 50 13.17 -5.54 7.32
C ARG A 50 13.15 -6.67 8.36
N GLN A 51 12.23 -6.61 9.31
CA GLN A 51 11.99 -7.65 10.31
C GLN A 51 10.62 -8.32 10.12
N GLU A 52 10.09 -8.29 8.90
CA GLU A 52 8.76 -8.79 8.57
C GLU A 52 8.65 -10.28 8.87
N ARG A 53 9.66 -11.08 8.49
CA ARG A 53 9.70 -12.52 8.72
C ARG A 53 9.69 -12.86 10.21
N ASP A 54 10.54 -12.21 10.99
CA ASP A 54 10.63 -12.46 12.45
C ASP A 54 9.35 -12.04 13.16
N ARG A 55 8.76 -10.91 12.72
CA ARG A 55 7.48 -10.41 13.21
C ARG A 55 6.35 -11.39 12.95
N CYS A 56 6.25 -11.95 11.74
CA CYS A 56 5.25 -12.95 11.39
C CYS A 56 5.49 -14.27 12.15
N ALA A 57 6.72 -14.76 12.21
CA ALA A 57 7.04 -15.97 12.95
C ALA A 57 6.72 -15.85 14.45
N ARG A 58 7.01 -14.69 15.06
CA ARG A 58 6.67 -14.43 16.47
C ARG A 58 5.16 -14.38 16.68
N ALA A 59 4.40 -13.77 15.76
CA ALA A 59 2.94 -13.74 15.84
C ALA A 59 2.36 -15.17 15.79
N ILE A 60 2.81 -16.01 14.86
CA ILE A 60 2.38 -17.40 14.74
C ILE A 60 2.71 -18.19 16.01
N GLY A 61 3.94 -18.07 16.55
CA GLY A 61 4.35 -18.78 17.75
C GLY A 61 3.53 -18.41 18.99
N LEU A 62 3.23 -17.11 19.19
CA LEU A 62 2.39 -16.66 20.30
C LEU A 62 0.95 -17.13 20.13
N ALA A 63 0.39 -17.11 18.92
CA ALA A 63 -0.94 -17.61 18.67
C ALA A 63 -1.03 -19.13 18.86
N ALA A 64 -0.01 -19.91 18.45
CA ALA A 64 0.08 -21.34 18.70
C ALA A 64 0.18 -21.69 20.20
N SER A 65 0.67 -20.77 21.05
CA SER A 65 0.65 -20.91 22.50
C SER A 65 -0.69 -20.54 23.16
N GLY A 66 -1.74 -20.27 22.37
CA GLY A 66 -3.09 -19.99 22.84
C GLY A 66 -3.42 -18.51 23.08
N LYS A 67 -2.53 -17.57 22.69
CA LYS A 67 -2.82 -16.15 22.80
C LYS A 67 -3.63 -15.63 21.60
N ILE A 68 -4.50 -14.65 21.84
CA ILE A 68 -5.15 -13.88 20.76
C ILE A 68 -4.18 -12.79 20.33
N VAL A 69 -3.67 -12.91 19.08
CA VAL A 69 -2.62 -12.05 18.54
C VAL A 69 -3.14 -11.25 17.34
N ALA A 70 -3.00 -9.93 17.38
CA ALA A 70 -3.25 -9.07 16.23
C ALA A 70 -1.92 -8.63 15.60
N LEU A 71 -1.66 -9.11 14.38
CA LEU A 71 -0.52 -8.68 13.57
C LEU A 71 -0.95 -7.51 12.67
N ILE A 72 -0.35 -6.33 12.88
CA ILE A 72 -0.77 -5.06 12.30
C ILE A 72 -0.01 -4.76 11.00
N SER A 73 -0.78 -4.47 9.93
CA SER A 73 -0.29 -3.90 8.68
C SER A 73 -0.91 -2.52 8.44
N GLY A 74 -0.13 -1.57 7.96
CA GLY A 74 -0.67 -0.32 7.43
C GLY A 74 -1.50 -0.59 6.17
N GLY A 75 -2.54 0.20 5.92
CA GLY A 75 -3.43 -0.03 4.79
C GLY A 75 -4.19 -1.35 4.90
N ASP A 76 -4.07 -2.18 3.87
CA ASP A 76 -4.63 -3.52 3.79
C ASP A 76 -3.53 -4.59 3.92
N PRO A 77 -3.74 -5.69 4.67
CA PRO A 77 -2.71 -6.70 4.90
C PRO A 77 -2.43 -7.58 3.68
N GLY A 78 -3.32 -7.63 2.69
CA GLY A 78 -3.20 -8.39 1.45
C GLY A 78 -2.57 -7.58 0.30
N ILE A 79 -2.47 -6.24 0.43
CA ILE A 79 -1.90 -5.39 -0.62
C ILE A 79 -0.52 -4.90 -0.19
N TYR A 80 0.53 -5.62 -0.60
CA TYR A 80 1.93 -5.41 -0.17
C TYR A 80 2.12 -5.41 1.35
N GLY A 81 1.21 -6.06 2.07
CA GLY A 81 1.24 -6.23 3.52
C GLY A 81 1.76 -7.61 3.93
N MET A 82 1.51 -8.01 5.17
CA MET A 82 2.10 -9.21 5.75
C MET A 82 1.23 -10.47 5.67
N ALA A 83 0.00 -10.41 5.13
CA ALA A 83 -0.88 -11.59 5.11
C ALA A 83 -0.28 -12.75 4.31
N GLY A 84 0.28 -12.48 3.12
CA GLY A 84 0.95 -13.50 2.32
C GLY A 84 2.10 -14.16 3.06
N LEU A 85 2.97 -13.38 3.68
CA LEU A 85 4.12 -13.90 4.43
C LEU A 85 3.72 -14.77 5.63
N VAL A 86 2.61 -14.43 6.32
CA VAL A 86 2.07 -15.28 7.40
C VAL A 86 1.70 -16.65 6.85
N PHE A 87 0.97 -16.71 5.73
CA PHE A 87 0.58 -17.98 5.12
C PHE A 87 1.78 -18.75 4.54
N GLU A 88 2.75 -18.08 3.94
CA GLU A 88 3.99 -18.70 3.49
C GLU A 88 4.76 -19.38 4.65
N LEU A 89 4.90 -18.69 5.79
CA LEU A 89 5.55 -19.28 6.96
C LEU A 89 4.73 -20.42 7.58
N ALA A 90 3.40 -20.27 7.62
CA ALA A 90 2.50 -21.29 8.17
C ALA A 90 2.46 -22.54 7.30
N SER A 91 2.60 -22.43 5.98
CA SER A 91 2.48 -23.54 5.04
C SER A 91 3.48 -24.70 5.26
N SER A 92 4.58 -24.43 5.96
CA SER A 92 5.56 -25.45 6.34
C SER A 92 5.29 -26.15 7.68
N THR A 93 4.21 -25.77 8.37
CA THR A 93 3.84 -26.32 9.69
C THR A 93 2.62 -27.25 9.53
N PRO A 94 2.60 -28.42 10.19
CA PRO A 94 1.43 -29.32 10.20
C PRO A 94 0.16 -28.59 10.66
N PRO A 95 -1.01 -28.82 10.00
CA PRO A 95 -2.25 -28.09 10.29
C PRO A 95 -2.73 -28.20 11.74
N ASP A 96 -2.49 -29.33 12.40
CA ASP A 96 -2.85 -29.58 13.80
C ASP A 96 -2.07 -28.74 14.81
N ARG A 97 -0.99 -28.11 14.38
CA ARG A 97 -0.13 -27.22 15.18
C ARG A 97 -0.30 -25.75 14.85
N LEU A 98 -1.16 -25.44 13.89
CA LEU A 98 -1.40 -24.05 13.47
C LEU A 98 -2.53 -23.40 14.28
N PRO A 99 -2.40 -22.11 14.63
CA PRO A 99 -3.53 -21.35 15.15
C PRO A 99 -4.55 -21.08 14.05
N LEU A 100 -5.74 -20.67 14.43
CA LEU A 100 -6.71 -20.12 13.47
C LEU A 100 -6.20 -18.75 12.97
N PHE A 101 -6.32 -18.55 11.65
CA PHE A 101 -5.98 -17.29 11.00
C PHE A 101 -7.23 -16.60 10.47
N GLU A 102 -7.33 -15.31 10.71
CA GLU A 102 -8.31 -14.45 10.06
C GLU A 102 -7.63 -13.23 9.45
N VAL A 103 -7.90 -12.97 8.16
CA VAL A 103 -7.43 -11.76 7.48
C VAL A 103 -8.50 -10.68 7.61
N ILE A 104 -8.18 -9.62 8.35
CA ILE A 104 -9.07 -8.47 8.52
C ILE A 104 -8.65 -7.39 7.54
N PRO A 105 -9.49 -7.04 6.54
CA PRO A 105 -9.14 -6.03 5.55
C PRO A 105 -9.08 -4.63 6.16
N GLY A 106 -8.34 -3.76 5.49
CA GLY A 106 -8.28 -2.33 5.78
C GLY A 106 -8.38 -1.50 4.51
N ILE A 107 -8.56 -0.20 4.63
CA ILE A 107 -8.52 0.69 3.47
C ILE A 107 -7.09 0.75 2.95
N ALA A 108 -6.87 0.20 1.74
CA ALA A 108 -5.55 0.20 1.12
C ALA A 108 -5.08 1.62 0.77
N ALA A 109 -3.77 1.85 0.77
CA ALA A 109 -3.20 3.15 0.44
C ALA A 109 -3.63 3.63 -0.97
N LEU A 110 -3.78 2.72 -1.95
CA LEU A 110 -4.25 3.09 -3.28
C LEU A 110 -5.67 3.70 -3.26
N ASN A 111 -6.59 3.12 -2.46
CA ASN A 111 -7.97 3.64 -2.34
C ASN A 111 -7.97 5.01 -1.66
N ALA A 112 -7.22 5.15 -0.57
CA ALA A 112 -7.11 6.42 0.13
C ALA A 112 -6.51 7.50 -0.77
N CYS A 113 -5.42 7.21 -1.48
CA CYS A 113 -4.78 8.17 -2.40
C CYS A 113 -5.70 8.51 -3.59
N ALA A 114 -6.40 7.52 -4.16
CA ALA A 114 -7.34 7.77 -5.25
C ALA A 114 -8.48 8.70 -4.83
N SER A 115 -9.05 8.51 -3.64
CA SER A 115 -10.12 9.38 -3.12
C SER A 115 -9.69 10.83 -2.89
N ARG A 116 -8.40 11.05 -2.57
CA ARG A 116 -7.82 12.39 -2.44
C ARG A 116 -7.58 13.07 -3.79
N LEU A 117 -7.42 12.29 -4.84
CA LEU A 117 -7.19 12.78 -6.20
C LEU A 117 -8.49 12.94 -7.01
N GLY A 118 -9.60 12.37 -6.57
CA GLY A 118 -10.87 12.35 -7.30
C GLY A 118 -11.30 10.95 -7.69
N ALA A 119 -11.39 10.66 -8.98
CA ALA A 119 -11.82 9.36 -9.50
C ALA A 119 -10.84 8.77 -10.55
N PRO A 120 -9.54 8.62 -10.22
CA PRO A 120 -8.56 8.14 -11.20
C PRO A 120 -8.68 6.64 -11.51
N LEU A 121 -9.30 5.84 -10.64
CA LEU A 121 -9.36 4.37 -10.73
C LEU A 121 -10.72 3.85 -11.22
N MET A 122 -11.45 4.63 -11.99
CA MET A 122 -12.77 4.23 -12.53
C MET A 122 -12.68 3.27 -13.72
N HIS A 123 -11.50 3.07 -14.28
CA HIS A 123 -11.22 2.09 -15.33
C HIS A 123 -10.19 1.07 -14.84
N ASP A 124 -9.82 0.11 -15.70
CA ASP A 124 -8.84 -0.93 -15.36
C ASP A 124 -7.52 -0.30 -14.92
N PHE A 125 -6.95 -0.83 -13.87
CA PHE A 125 -5.70 -0.34 -13.31
C PHE A 125 -4.77 -1.48 -12.90
N ALA A 126 -3.47 -1.20 -12.92
CA ALA A 126 -2.43 -2.08 -12.43
C ALA A 126 -1.74 -1.46 -11.21
N SER A 127 -1.64 -2.23 -10.12
CA SER A 127 -0.83 -1.86 -8.95
C SER A 127 0.54 -2.50 -9.06
N ILE A 128 1.60 -1.69 -9.03
CA ILE A 128 2.99 -2.15 -9.20
C ILE A 128 3.86 -1.56 -8.10
N SER A 129 4.53 -2.43 -7.33
CA SER A 129 5.55 -2.01 -6.38
C SER A 129 6.89 -1.84 -7.10
N LEU A 130 7.54 -0.68 -6.91
CA LEU A 130 8.88 -0.42 -7.43
C LEU A 130 9.99 -0.95 -6.51
N SER A 131 9.65 -1.68 -5.45
CA SER A 131 10.63 -2.29 -4.56
C SER A 131 11.27 -3.52 -5.22
N ASP A 132 12.57 -3.45 -5.45
CA ASP A 132 13.40 -4.52 -6.01
C ASP A 132 14.09 -5.37 -4.94
N LEU A 133 13.61 -5.31 -3.70
CA LEU A 133 14.17 -6.11 -2.59
C LEU A 133 13.81 -7.61 -2.70
N LEU A 134 12.63 -7.92 -3.20
CA LEU A 134 12.10 -9.28 -3.32
C LEU A 134 11.72 -9.66 -4.76
N THR A 135 11.66 -8.69 -5.66
CA THR A 135 11.28 -8.87 -7.07
C THR A 135 12.41 -8.35 -7.95
N PRO A 136 12.96 -9.13 -8.86
CA PRO A 136 13.99 -8.67 -9.80
C PRO A 136 13.52 -7.42 -10.58
N ARG A 137 14.43 -6.48 -10.78
CA ARG A 137 14.16 -5.20 -11.46
C ARG A 137 13.57 -5.41 -12.86
N GLU A 138 14.08 -6.35 -13.60
CA GLU A 138 13.65 -6.68 -14.96
C GLU A 138 12.19 -7.14 -14.99
N VAL A 139 11.74 -7.84 -13.96
CA VAL A 139 10.34 -8.27 -13.79
C VAL A 139 9.43 -7.06 -13.54
N ILE A 140 9.87 -6.11 -12.73
CA ILE A 140 9.13 -4.88 -12.46
C ILE A 140 9.02 -4.06 -13.75
N GLU A 141 10.11 -3.88 -14.48
CA GLU A 141 10.16 -3.15 -15.74
C GLU A 141 9.23 -3.79 -16.80
N LYS A 142 9.25 -5.12 -16.93
CA LYS A 142 8.34 -5.86 -17.83
C LYS A 142 6.86 -5.65 -17.47
N ARG A 143 6.52 -5.61 -16.18
CA ARG A 143 5.15 -5.33 -15.73
C ARG A 143 4.72 -3.89 -16.05
N LEU A 144 5.63 -2.92 -15.88
CA LEU A 144 5.40 -1.53 -16.27
C LEU A 144 5.16 -1.39 -17.78
N GLU A 145 5.97 -2.03 -18.60
CA GLU A 145 5.80 -2.04 -20.06
C GLU A 145 4.45 -2.62 -20.47
N ALA A 146 4.08 -3.79 -19.94
CA ALA A 146 2.82 -4.45 -20.26
C ALA A 146 1.60 -3.60 -19.85
N ALA A 147 1.60 -3.04 -18.62
CA ALA A 147 0.53 -2.19 -18.16
C ALA A 147 0.43 -0.88 -18.97
N SER A 148 1.57 -0.32 -19.37
CA SER A 148 1.62 0.91 -20.17
C SER A 148 1.12 0.66 -21.59
N ALA A 149 1.54 -0.43 -22.24
CA ALA A 149 1.12 -0.80 -23.58
C ALA A 149 -0.39 -1.13 -23.66
N ALA A 150 -0.94 -1.72 -22.60
CA ALA A 150 -2.38 -2.04 -22.49
C ALA A 150 -3.24 -0.85 -21.99
N ASP A 151 -2.66 0.32 -21.85
CA ASP A 151 -3.34 1.57 -21.42
C ASP A 151 -4.03 1.50 -20.05
N PHE A 152 -3.53 0.70 -19.11
CA PHE A 152 -4.01 0.68 -17.72
C PHE A 152 -3.68 1.99 -16.98
N VAL A 153 -4.53 2.42 -16.07
CA VAL A 153 -4.10 3.35 -15.03
C VAL A 153 -3.05 2.63 -14.17
N ILE A 154 -1.94 3.29 -13.83
CA ILE A 154 -0.84 2.64 -13.10
C ILE A 154 -0.70 3.26 -11.72
N VAL A 155 -0.81 2.42 -10.68
CA VAL A 155 -0.60 2.79 -9.29
C VAL A 155 0.77 2.28 -8.84
N LEU A 156 1.69 3.20 -8.53
CA LEU A 156 3.04 2.86 -8.09
C LEU A 156 3.13 2.90 -6.56
N TYR A 157 3.49 1.75 -5.99
CA TYR A 157 3.85 1.59 -4.57
C TYR A 157 5.36 1.63 -4.40
N ASN A 158 5.82 2.03 -3.21
CA ASN A 158 7.24 2.10 -2.86
C ASN A 158 8.09 2.87 -3.89
N PRO A 159 7.63 4.03 -4.37
CA PRO A 159 8.18 4.66 -5.57
C PRO A 159 9.63 5.09 -5.41
N LYS A 160 10.03 5.49 -4.18
CA LYS A 160 11.39 5.98 -3.92
C LYS A 160 11.77 5.74 -2.46
N SER A 161 13.05 5.47 -2.19
CA SER A 161 13.62 5.45 -0.85
C SER A 161 14.98 6.17 -0.82
N LYS A 162 15.60 6.30 0.35
CA LYS A 162 16.94 6.89 0.47
C LYS A 162 17.99 6.17 -0.39
N ALA A 163 17.88 4.84 -0.51
CA ALA A 163 18.82 4.01 -1.29
C ALA A 163 18.32 3.67 -2.71
N ARG A 164 17.03 3.90 -3.02
CA ARG A 164 16.39 3.54 -4.29
C ARG A 164 15.77 4.79 -4.90
N THR A 165 16.54 5.49 -5.72
CA THR A 165 16.13 6.76 -6.34
C THR A 165 15.86 6.64 -7.84
N GLU A 166 16.41 5.61 -8.49
CA GLU A 166 16.35 5.45 -9.94
C GLU A 166 15.10 4.72 -10.43
N GLN A 167 14.48 3.88 -9.58
CA GLN A 167 13.34 3.05 -9.97
C GLN A 167 12.15 3.89 -10.46
N ILE A 168 11.87 5.01 -9.80
CA ILE A 168 10.80 5.93 -10.21
C ILE A 168 11.14 6.66 -11.53
N VAL A 169 12.41 6.98 -11.75
CA VAL A 169 12.90 7.57 -13.00
C VAL A 169 12.69 6.59 -14.14
N LYS A 170 13.13 5.34 -13.97
CA LYS A 170 12.96 4.29 -14.95
C LYS A 170 11.49 3.98 -15.24
N ALA A 171 10.65 3.96 -14.19
CA ALA A 171 9.21 3.77 -14.35
C ALA A 171 8.59 4.86 -15.22
N ARG A 172 8.91 6.15 -14.97
CA ARG A 172 8.47 7.26 -15.83
C ARG A 172 8.94 7.06 -17.28
N ASP A 173 10.20 6.73 -17.48
CA ASP A 173 10.79 6.60 -18.83
C ASP A 173 10.16 5.45 -19.62
N ILE A 174 9.83 4.36 -18.94
CA ILE A 174 9.07 3.25 -19.56
C ILE A 174 7.68 3.71 -19.98
N VAL A 175 6.93 4.36 -19.08
CA VAL A 175 5.58 4.82 -19.38
C VAL A 175 5.57 5.87 -20.50
N LEU A 176 6.58 6.74 -20.59
CA LEU A 176 6.73 7.74 -21.65
C LEU A 176 6.89 7.14 -23.06
N LYS A 177 7.28 5.87 -23.19
CA LYS A 177 7.31 5.19 -24.50
C LYS A 177 5.90 4.94 -25.06
N TYR A 178 4.90 4.89 -24.22
CA TYR A 178 3.52 4.51 -24.54
C TYR A 178 2.51 5.65 -24.33
N ARG A 179 2.89 6.69 -23.60
CA ARG A 179 2.00 7.77 -23.21
C ARG A 179 2.61 9.13 -23.44
N HIS A 180 1.72 10.09 -23.68
CA HIS A 180 2.13 11.48 -23.88
C HIS A 180 2.69 12.07 -22.58
N GLY A 181 3.70 12.92 -22.67
CA GLY A 181 4.28 13.59 -21.51
C GLY A 181 3.32 14.44 -20.69
N ASN A 182 2.19 14.88 -21.27
CA ASN A 182 1.11 15.60 -20.60
C ASN A 182 0.09 14.68 -19.91
N THR A 183 0.23 13.34 -19.96
CA THR A 183 -0.64 12.42 -19.22
C THR A 183 -0.69 12.85 -17.75
N PRO A 184 -1.90 13.02 -17.16
CA PRO A 184 -2.05 13.45 -15.78
C PRO A 184 -1.50 12.42 -14.79
N VAL A 185 -0.85 12.92 -13.74
CA VAL A 185 -0.29 12.12 -12.66
C VAL A 185 -0.70 12.73 -11.33
N GLY A 186 -1.23 11.91 -10.43
CA GLY A 186 -1.47 12.27 -9.05
C GLY A 186 -0.42 11.67 -8.12
N ILE A 187 0.06 12.47 -7.18
CA ILE A 187 1.00 12.07 -6.15
C ILE A 187 0.37 12.42 -4.80
N VAL A 188 0.16 11.43 -3.97
CA VAL A 188 -0.32 11.62 -2.59
C VAL A 188 0.69 11.04 -1.63
N ARG A 189 1.14 11.87 -0.72
CA ARG A 189 2.06 11.50 0.34
C ARG A 189 1.33 11.58 1.67
N HIS A 190 1.55 10.62 2.55
CA HIS A 190 0.91 10.53 3.88
C HIS A 190 -0.62 10.66 3.84
N ALA A 191 -1.27 10.00 2.89
CA ALA A 191 -2.72 10.06 2.72
C ALA A 191 -3.45 9.88 4.07
N THR A 192 -4.39 10.77 4.36
CA THR A 192 -5.21 10.80 5.59
C THR A 192 -4.43 11.08 6.90
N ARG A 193 -3.20 11.54 6.83
CA ARG A 193 -2.40 11.92 8.00
C ARG A 193 -2.28 13.44 8.08
N ALA A 194 -1.85 13.95 9.24
CA ALA A 194 -1.76 15.39 9.49
C ALA A 194 -0.84 16.16 8.52
N ASP A 195 0.17 15.49 7.97
CA ASP A 195 1.13 16.03 7.01
C ASP A 195 0.88 15.54 5.57
N GLU A 196 -0.39 15.24 5.25
CA GLU A 196 -0.82 14.87 3.90
C GLU A 196 -0.44 15.94 2.89
N THR A 197 0.11 15.53 1.76
CA THR A 197 0.31 16.40 0.60
C THR A 197 -0.27 15.75 -0.66
N ILE A 198 -0.98 16.56 -1.46
CA ILE A 198 -1.63 16.13 -2.69
C ILE A 198 -1.07 16.99 -3.83
N THR A 199 -0.60 16.34 -4.87
CA THR A 199 -0.06 17.04 -6.05
C THR A 199 -0.62 16.42 -7.32
N ILE A 200 -1.20 17.24 -8.19
CA ILE A 200 -1.57 16.85 -9.55
C ILE A 200 -0.56 17.50 -10.50
N THR A 201 0.03 16.69 -11.34
CA THR A 201 1.10 17.08 -12.27
C THR A 201 0.95 16.30 -13.59
N THR A 202 2.00 16.28 -14.40
CA THR A 202 2.05 15.49 -15.64
C THR A 202 3.18 14.45 -15.58
N LEU A 203 3.12 13.45 -16.44
CA LEU A 203 4.11 12.38 -16.52
C LEU A 203 5.53 12.94 -16.73
N SER A 204 5.69 13.94 -17.61
CA SER A 204 6.99 14.59 -17.86
C SER A 204 7.53 15.35 -16.64
N LYS A 205 6.64 15.91 -15.79
CA LYS A 205 7.01 16.75 -14.64
C LYS A 205 6.96 16.03 -13.29
N MET A 206 6.57 14.74 -13.25
CA MET A 206 6.33 14.05 -11.98
C MET A 206 7.56 14.02 -11.07
N LEU A 207 8.75 13.89 -11.62
CA LEU A 207 9.99 13.81 -10.84
C LEU A 207 10.44 15.12 -10.20
N SER A 208 9.86 16.26 -10.60
CA SER A 208 10.12 17.57 -9.97
C SER A 208 9.38 17.73 -8.63
N ASN A 209 8.55 16.75 -8.26
CA ASN A 209 7.75 16.80 -7.05
C ASN A 209 8.35 15.92 -5.95
N ASN A 210 7.93 16.18 -4.71
CA ASN A 210 8.37 15.36 -3.58
C ASN A 210 7.73 13.97 -3.60
N ILE A 211 8.55 12.95 -3.87
CA ILE A 211 8.18 11.53 -3.88
C ILE A 211 9.10 10.78 -2.95
N ASP A 212 8.55 10.02 -2.01
CA ASP A 212 9.28 9.20 -1.05
C ASP A 212 8.61 7.83 -0.84
N MET A 213 9.06 7.08 0.19
CA MET A 213 8.52 5.76 0.52
C MET A 213 7.05 5.78 1.00
N GLN A 214 6.56 6.92 1.43
CA GLN A 214 5.19 7.10 1.94
C GLN A 214 4.27 7.74 0.90
N SER A 215 4.73 7.79 -0.35
CA SER A 215 3.98 8.30 -1.47
C SER A 215 3.34 7.15 -2.27
N ILE A 216 2.14 7.40 -2.78
CA ILE A 216 1.54 6.65 -3.89
C ILE A 216 1.52 7.58 -5.10
N VAL A 217 1.93 7.05 -6.25
CA VAL A 217 1.87 7.76 -7.52
C VAL A 217 0.85 7.07 -8.41
N ILE A 218 -0.14 7.81 -8.90
CA ILE A 218 -1.16 7.32 -9.83
C ILE A 218 -0.96 7.99 -11.18
N ILE A 219 -0.58 7.21 -12.17
CA ILE A 219 -0.40 7.67 -13.56
C ILE A 219 -1.66 7.34 -14.32
N GLY A 220 -2.32 8.36 -14.87
CA GLY A 220 -3.53 8.20 -15.65
C GLY A 220 -3.30 7.39 -16.95
N ASN A 221 -4.36 6.95 -17.59
CA ASN A 221 -4.33 6.35 -18.93
C ASN A 221 -4.53 7.42 -20.05
N SER A 222 -4.67 7.01 -21.28
CA SER A 222 -4.85 7.91 -22.44
C SER A 222 -6.13 8.79 -22.36
N LYS A 223 -7.10 8.40 -21.54
CA LYS A 223 -8.39 9.09 -21.37
C LYS A 223 -8.48 9.91 -20.07
N THR A 224 -7.50 9.78 -19.18
CA THR A 224 -7.50 10.51 -17.91
C THR A 224 -7.34 12.01 -18.16
N PHE A 225 -8.14 12.81 -17.50
CA PHE A 225 -8.09 14.28 -17.56
C PHE A 225 -8.15 14.89 -16.16
N VAL A 226 -7.85 16.18 -16.10
CA VAL A 226 -7.99 16.98 -14.87
C VAL A 226 -9.22 17.86 -14.99
N TRP A 227 -10.10 17.78 -14.00
CA TRP A 227 -11.29 18.62 -13.89
C TRP A 227 -11.35 19.26 -12.50
N GLN A 228 -11.37 20.58 -12.44
CA GLN A 228 -11.40 21.35 -11.19
C GLN A 228 -10.35 20.89 -10.14
N GLY A 229 -9.15 20.58 -10.59
CA GLY A 229 -8.09 20.10 -9.70
C GLY A 229 -8.23 18.64 -9.26
N LEU A 230 -9.09 17.85 -9.90
CA LEU A 230 -9.26 16.42 -9.64
C LEU A 230 -8.86 15.59 -10.86
N LEU A 231 -8.28 14.41 -10.61
CA LEU A 231 -8.02 13.39 -11.62
C LEU A 231 -9.27 12.57 -11.89
N VAL A 232 -9.66 12.46 -13.15
CA VAL A 232 -10.80 11.65 -13.57
C VAL A 232 -10.38 10.73 -14.71
N THR A 233 -10.60 9.43 -14.56
CA THR A 233 -10.49 8.45 -15.66
C THR A 233 -11.90 7.99 -16.03
N PRO A 234 -12.39 8.30 -17.25
CA PRO A 234 -13.75 7.95 -17.66
C PRO A 234 -13.96 6.43 -17.70
N ARG A 235 -15.13 5.96 -17.28
CA ARG A 235 -15.53 4.56 -17.41
C ARG A 235 -15.94 4.19 -18.84
N GLY A 236 -16.28 5.20 -19.67
CA GLY A 236 -16.74 4.99 -21.05
C GLY A 236 -18.25 5.21 -21.24
N TYR A 237 -18.94 5.84 -20.28
CA TYR A 237 -20.33 6.24 -20.48
C TYR A 237 -20.45 7.30 -21.58
N THR A 238 -21.48 7.19 -22.41
CA THR A 238 -21.90 8.26 -23.30
C THR A 238 -22.69 9.28 -22.48
N ILE A 239 -22.22 10.50 -22.39
CA ILE A 239 -22.80 11.62 -21.66
C ILE A 239 -23.07 12.79 -22.62
#